data_2d595ab4401fe952c79803445d64ed66
#
_entry.id   2d595ab4401fe952c79803445d64ed66
#
_cell.length_a   1.000
_cell.length_b   1.000
_cell.length_c   1.000
_cell.angle_alpha   90.00
_cell.angle_beta   90.00
_cell.angle_gamma   90.00
#
_symmetry.space_group_name_H-M   'P 1'
#
loop_
_entity.id
_entity.type
_entity.pdbx_description
1 polymer ?
#
loop_
_entity_poly.entity_id
_entity_poly.type
_entity_poly.pdbx_seq_one_letter_code
_entity_poly.pdbx_strand_id
1 'polypeptide(L)'
;TPIKSSAASDVYKRQDERSAAYLACGMAEESGEPVVLSCTGATASRNYIPGLTEAYYRKLPVLAVTSTQDISRIGHHIAQVIDRRAIQNDIALLSEHIPVTDDITTEWSNTIKINRALLELRHHGGGPVHINLTTTYSRDYSVKVLPQARMIHRVMPQDVFPELPKGSVAVFVGAHRKFTDAETAALDAFCATYDAVVFTDHTSGYKGKYRVPVSILSSQEKECFELTDMDLLVHIGEVSGGYIGLSPHAVWRVNLDGELRDTYRKLTCVFEMEEQAFFEHYADTVRPACHAYFDTCWTKLKSTWAKVMADTLPFSNVWIAHETSLRIPANSVLFLGILNTLRTWNYFDIPDTVYGYSNTGGFGIDGY
;
A
#
# COMPACT_ATOMS: atom_id res chain seq x y z
N THR A 1 -29.05 16.96 -8.56
CA THR A 1 -29.56 15.93 -7.64
C THR A 1 -28.46 15.70 -6.63
N PRO A 2 -28.66 15.92 -5.30
CA PRO A 2 -27.64 15.61 -4.33
C PRO A 2 -27.36 14.10 -4.45
N ILE A 3 -26.09 13.76 -4.60
CA ILE A 3 -25.62 12.38 -4.50
C ILE A 3 -25.96 11.98 -3.07
N LYS A 4 -26.97 11.17 -2.88
CA LYS A 4 -27.22 10.52 -1.60
C LYS A 4 -26.00 9.65 -1.35
N SER A 5 -25.18 10.07 -0.39
CA SER A 5 -24.17 9.17 0.17
C SER A 5 -24.94 7.95 0.67
N SER A 6 -24.71 6.81 0.06
CA SER A 6 -25.31 5.55 0.52
C SER A 6 -24.86 5.17 1.93
N ALA A 7 -23.87 5.87 2.46
CA ALA A 7 -23.28 5.62 3.79
C ALA A 7 -24.01 6.31 4.95
N ALA A 8 -25.01 7.14 4.72
CA ALA A 8 -25.76 7.81 5.78
C ALA A 8 -27.20 8.09 5.33
N SER A 9 -27.91 7.06 4.86
CA SER A 9 -29.31 7.19 4.44
C SER A 9 -30.23 7.53 5.58
N ASP A 10 -29.92 7.05 6.79
CA ASP A 10 -30.73 7.25 7.98
C ASP A 10 -29.88 7.62 9.20
N VAL A 11 -30.23 8.74 9.85
CA VAL A 11 -29.56 9.19 11.07
C VAL A 11 -30.56 9.18 12.20
N TYR A 12 -30.25 8.42 13.25
CA TYR A 12 -31.08 8.34 14.46
C TYR A 12 -30.37 8.95 15.66
N LYS A 13 -31.03 9.82 16.37
CA LYS A 13 -30.53 10.35 17.65
C LYS A 13 -31.07 9.52 18.82
N ARG A 14 -30.12 8.95 19.60
CA ARG A 14 -30.40 8.24 20.84
C ARG A 14 -29.72 8.95 22.02
N GLN A 15 -30.41 9.10 23.14
CA GLN A 15 -29.88 9.80 24.31
C GLN A 15 -29.06 8.89 25.23
N ASP A 16 -29.37 7.59 25.24
CA ASP A 16 -28.65 6.58 26.00
C ASP A 16 -27.66 5.83 25.07
N GLU A 17 -26.37 5.99 25.29
CA GLU A 17 -25.33 5.46 24.43
C GLU A 17 -25.23 3.93 24.47
N ARG A 18 -25.53 3.32 25.63
CA ARG A 18 -25.56 1.86 25.75
C ARG A 18 -26.67 1.26 24.90
N SER A 19 -27.86 1.82 25.02
CA SER A 19 -29.00 1.42 24.19
C SER A 19 -28.74 1.66 22.71
N ALA A 20 -28.07 2.76 22.35
CA ALA A 20 -27.66 3.05 20.98
C ALA A 20 -26.70 1.97 20.42
N ALA A 21 -25.75 1.50 21.23
CA ALA A 21 -24.81 0.46 20.80
C ALA A 21 -25.50 -0.88 20.55
N TYR A 22 -26.43 -1.31 21.41
CA TYR A 22 -27.21 -2.53 21.16
C TYR A 22 -28.18 -2.38 19.98
N LEU A 23 -28.77 -1.20 19.79
CA LEU A 23 -29.59 -0.91 18.62
C LEU A 23 -28.77 -1.04 17.33
N ALA A 24 -27.53 -0.51 17.34
CA ALA A 24 -26.61 -0.66 16.20
C ALA A 24 -26.29 -2.13 15.90
N CYS A 25 -26.10 -2.96 16.93
CA CYS A 25 -25.93 -4.41 16.72
C CYS A 25 -27.14 -5.02 16.02
N GLY A 26 -28.38 -4.71 16.48
CA GLY A 26 -29.60 -5.20 15.84
C GLY A 26 -29.76 -4.70 14.40
N MET A 27 -29.42 -3.43 14.13
CA MET A 27 -29.46 -2.87 12.78
C MET A 27 -28.43 -3.53 11.85
N ALA A 28 -27.21 -3.75 12.32
CA ALA A 28 -26.17 -4.42 11.54
C ALA A 28 -26.51 -5.89 11.23
N GLU A 29 -27.11 -6.58 12.19
CA GLU A 29 -27.58 -7.96 12.02
C GLU A 29 -28.69 -8.07 10.99
N GLU A 30 -29.68 -7.21 11.07
CA GLU A 30 -30.87 -7.23 10.19
C GLU A 30 -30.55 -6.78 8.77
N SER A 31 -29.72 -5.74 8.63
CA SER A 31 -29.41 -5.17 7.31
C SER A 31 -28.22 -5.82 6.60
N GLY A 32 -27.31 -6.44 7.34
CA GLY A 32 -25.99 -6.88 6.84
C GLY A 32 -25.05 -5.73 6.49
N GLU A 33 -25.45 -4.47 6.80
CA GLU A 33 -24.68 -3.28 6.45
C GLU A 33 -23.92 -2.71 7.66
N PRO A 34 -22.76 -2.05 7.44
CA PRO A 34 -22.06 -1.36 8.52
C PRO A 34 -22.91 -0.26 9.16
N VAL A 35 -22.96 -0.25 10.48
CA VAL A 35 -23.65 0.77 11.26
C VAL A 35 -22.66 1.66 11.99
N VAL A 36 -22.81 2.97 11.86
CA VAL A 36 -21.91 3.94 12.50
C VAL A 36 -22.53 4.46 13.79
N LEU A 37 -21.79 4.36 14.89
CA LEU A 37 -22.07 4.99 16.17
C LEU A 37 -21.18 6.21 16.35
N SER A 38 -21.75 7.34 16.73
CA SER A 38 -20.98 8.52 17.10
C SER A 38 -21.52 9.13 18.39
N CYS A 39 -20.63 9.56 19.28
CA CYS A 39 -21.00 10.19 20.53
C CYS A 39 -20.15 11.42 20.83
N THR A 40 -20.62 12.22 21.78
CA THR A 40 -19.84 13.32 22.38
C THR A 40 -18.72 12.81 23.29
N GLY A 41 -18.03 13.69 23.95
CA GLY A 41 -16.84 13.39 24.73
C GLY A 41 -17.04 12.51 25.97
N ALA A 42 -15.94 12.20 26.61
CA ALA A 42 -15.84 11.58 27.94
C ALA A 42 -16.54 10.21 28.09
N THR A 43 -17.37 10.08 29.10
CA THR A 43 -17.98 8.80 29.52
C THR A 43 -18.99 8.25 28.53
N ALA A 44 -19.54 9.05 27.62
CA ALA A 44 -20.44 8.60 26.55
C ALA A 44 -19.82 7.42 25.77
N SER A 45 -18.56 7.56 25.37
CA SER A 45 -17.84 6.50 24.67
C SER A 45 -17.65 5.21 25.47
N ARG A 46 -17.60 5.30 26.81
CA ARG A 46 -17.49 4.13 27.70
C ARG A 46 -18.79 3.31 27.73
N ASN A 47 -19.92 3.95 27.49
CA ASN A 47 -21.19 3.26 27.41
C ASN A 47 -21.37 2.42 26.14
N TYR A 48 -20.52 2.61 25.12
CA TYR A 48 -20.51 1.74 23.94
C TYR A 48 -19.89 0.36 24.19
N ILE A 49 -19.05 0.23 25.20
CA ILE A 49 -18.26 -1.00 25.44
C ILE A 49 -19.12 -2.26 25.49
N PRO A 50 -20.23 -2.33 26.23
CA PRO A 50 -21.04 -3.58 26.26
C PRO A 50 -21.60 -3.95 24.89
N GLY A 51 -22.11 -2.99 24.13
CA GLY A 51 -22.62 -3.24 22.78
C GLY A 51 -21.54 -3.57 21.77
N LEU A 52 -20.35 -2.94 21.86
CA LEU A 52 -19.21 -3.29 21.01
C LEU A 52 -18.68 -4.68 21.33
N THR A 53 -18.69 -5.10 22.60
CA THR A 53 -18.36 -6.48 22.99
C THR A 53 -19.33 -7.46 22.35
N GLU A 54 -20.62 -7.19 22.36
CA GLU A 54 -21.64 -8.00 21.66
C GLU A 54 -21.33 -8.06 20.15
N ALA A 55 -21.07 -6.91 19.53
CA ALA A 55 -20.70 -6.82 18.12
C ALA A 55 -19.44 -7.64 17.78
N TYR A 56 -18.43 -7.61 18.67
CA TYR A 56 -17.18 -8.34 18.48
C TYR A 56 -17.41 -9.86 18.43
N TYR A 57 -18.09 -10.41 19.41
CA TYR A 57 -18.33 -11.87 19.47
C TYR A 57 -19.33 -12.35 18.42
N ARG A 58 -20.20 -11.47 17.92
CA ARG A 58 -21.12 -11.78 16.82
C ARG A 58 -20.61 -11.36 15.44
N LYS A 59 -19.41 -10.77 15.36
CA LYS A 59 -18.80 -10.29 14.11
C LYS A 59 -19.67 -9.28 13.35
N LEU A 60 -20.35 -8.40 14.08
CA LEU A 60 -21.21 -7.37 13.48
C LEU A 60 -20.39 -6.15 13.05
N PRO A 61 -20.57 -5.63 11.84
CA PRO A 61 -19.81 -4.48 11.33
C PRO A 61 -20.29 -3.16 11.93
N VAL A 62 -19.85 -2.86 13.14
CA VAL A 62 -20.18 -1.62 13.85
C VAL A 62 -18.96 -0.71 13.93
N LEU A 63 -19.05 0.49 13.35
CA LEU A 63 -18.03 1.51 13.45
C LEU A 63 -18.34 2.48 14.60
N ALA A 64 -17.54 2.47 15.66
CA ALA A 64 -17.62 3.45 16.72
C ALA A 64 -16.68 4.63 16.44
N VAL A 65 -17.26 5.82 16.26
CA VAL A 65 -16.50 7.06 16.09
C VAL A 65 -16.63 7.89 17.37
N THR A 66 -15.51 8.07 18.05
CA THR A 66 -15.43 8.91 19.25
C THR A 66 -14.54 10.12 18.98
N SER A 67 -14.64 11.13 19.82
CA SER A 67 -13.80 12.32 19.69
C SER A 67 -13.14 12.68 21.02
N THR A 68 -11.93 13.21 20.93
CA THR A 68 -11.19 13.73 22.06
C THR A 68 -10.62 15.10 21.74
N GLN A 69 -10.31 15.88 22.77
CA GLN A 69 -9.48 17.06 22.61
C GLN A 69 -8.03 16.63 22.37
N ASP A 70 -7.13 17.59 22.23
CA ASP A 70 -5.69 17.31 22.07
C ASP A 70 -5.20 16.32 23.14
N ILE A 71 -4.46 15.30 22.69
CA ILE A 71 -3.95 14.22 23.56
C ILE A 71 -3.01 14.73 24.66
N SER A 72 -2.35 15.86 24.45
CA SER A 72 -1.51 16.51 25.47
C SER A 72 -2.29 16.88 26.73
N ARG A 73 -3.61 16.97 26.65
CA ARG A 73 -4.49 17.30 27.79
C ARG A 73 -4.84 16.09 28.66
N ILE A 74 -4.55 14.88 28.22
CA ILE A 74 -4.85 13.65 28.97
C ILE A 74 -4.04 13.64 30.27
N GLY A 75 -4.69 13.36 31.40
CA GLY A 75 -4.05 13.30 32.71
C GLY A 75 -3.87 14.64 33.43
N HIS A 76 -4.26 15.77 32.82
CA HIS A 76 -4.12 17.11 33.40
C HIS A 76 -5.37 17.63 34.11
N HIS A 77 -6.28 16.75 34.53
CA HIS A 77 -7.54 17.07 35.21
C HIS A 77 -8.44 18.07 34.45
N ILE A 78 -8.37 18.05 33.12
CA ILE A 78 -9.22 18.83 32.25
C ILE A 78 -10.55 18.10 32.09
N ALA A 79 -11.64 18.82 32.26
CA ALA A 79 -13.00 18.26 32.21
C ALA A 79 -13.26 17.57 30.87
N GLN A 80 -13.85 16.37 30.91
CA GLN A 80 -14.24 15.56 29.74
C GLN A 80 -13.06 15.06 28.86
N VAL A 81 -11.83 15.15 29.34
CA VAL A 81 -10.67 14.61 28.63
C VAL A 81 -10.26 13.29 29.28
N ILE A 82 -10.55 12.19 28.62
CA ILE A 82 -10.14 10.83 28.99
C ILE A 82 -9.34 10.18 27.85
N ASP A 83 -8.51 9.21 28.18
CA ASP A 83 -7.77 8.46 27.16
C ASP A 83 -8.68 7.46 26.45
N ARG A 84 -8.83 7.63 25.14
CA ARG A 84 -9.63 6.78 24.24
C ARG A 84 -8.86 6.39 22.98
N ARG A 85 -7.55 6.58 22.99
CA ARG A 85 -6.70 6.28 21.82
C ARG A 85 -6.75 4.81 21.43
N ALA A 86 -6.98 3.95 22.39
CA ALA A 86 -7.17 2.52 22.19
C ALA A 86 -8.27 1.97 23.10
N ILE A 87 -8.86 0.86 22.71
CA ILE A 87 -9.80 0.08 23.52
C ILE A 87 -9.28 -1.35 23.65
N GLN A 88 -9.87 -2.15 24.56
CA GLN A 88 -9.47 -3.53 24.81
C GLN A 88 -9.60 -4.39 23.54
N ASN A 89 -8.78 -5.43 23.46
CA ASN A 89 -8.62 -6.27 22.25
C ASN A 89 -9.88 -7.07 21.84
N ASP A 90 -10.79 -7.36 22.79
CA ASP A 90 -12.01 -8.11 22.56
C ASP A 90 -13.26 -7.23 22.47
N ILE A 91 -13.07 -5.96 22.17
CA ILE A 91 -14.15 -4.97 22.00
C ILE A 91 -14.20 -4.44 20.57
N ALA A 92 -13.06 -4.35 19.91
CA ALA A 92 -12.95 -4.00 18.50
C ALA A 92 -11.79 -4.75 17.82
N LEU A 93 -11.96 -5.08 16.54
CA LEU A 93 -10.89 -5.69 15.72
C LEU A 93 -9.72 -4.73 15.56
N LEU A 94 -10.02 -3.44 15.41
CA LEU A 94 -9.03 -2.38 15.24
C LEU A 94 -9.49 -1.11 15.96
N SER A 95 -8.54 -0.41 16.57
CA SER A 95 -8.77 0.89 17.19
C SER A 95 -7.72 1.87 16.70
N GLU A 96 -8.13 2.90 15.96
CA GLU A 96 -7.25 3.89 15.36
C GLU A 96 -7.46 5.27 15.99
N HIS A 97 -6.36 5.93 16.30
CA HIS A 97 -6.36 7.33 16.71
C HIS A 97 -5.96 8.22 15.54
N ILE A 98 -6.84 9.19 15.22
CA ILE A 98 -6.67 10.14 14.13
C ILE A 98 -6.36 11.52 14.74
N PRO A 99 -5.11 11.98 14.66
CA PRO A 99 -4.74 13.32 15.08
C PRO A 99 -5.28 14.40 14.14
N VAL A 100 -5.18 15.66 14.56
CA VAL A 100 -5.45 16.79 13.66
C VAL A 100 -4.48 16.74 12.48
N THR A 101 -5.00 16.97 11.28
CA THR A 101 -4.18 17.06 10.05
C THR A 101 -3.57 18.45 9.96
N ASP A 102 -2.25 18.53 10.03
CA ASP A 102 -1.48 19.78 10.00
C ASP A 102 -0.43 19.82 8.87
N ASP A 103 -0.10 18.66 8.32
CA ASP A 103 0.81 18.52 7.19
C ASP A 103 0.42 17.35 6.26
N ILE A 104 1.10 17.26 5.11
CA ILE A 104 0.87 16.22 4.09
C ILE A 104 1.20 14.81 4.59
N THR A 105 2.11 14.68 5.56
CA THR A 105 2.48 13.37 6.13
C THR A 105 1.41 12.88 7.08
N THR A 106 0.89 13.77 7.90
CA THR A 106 -0.24 13.49 8.80
C THR A 106 -1.51 13.19 8.00
N GLU A 107 -1.77 13.92 6.91
CA GLU A 107 -2.89 13.66 6.00
C GLU A 107 -2.80 12.26 5.40
N TRP A 108 -1.64 11.90 4.85
CA TRP A 108 -1.40 10.55 4.33
C TRP A 108 -1.59 9.48 5.40
N SER A 109 -0.99 9.65 6.57
CA SER A 109 -1.11 8.70 7.69
C SER A 109 -2.57 8.52 8.12
N ASN A 110 -3.32 9.62 8.26
CA ASN A 110 -4.74 9.59 8.62
C ASN A 110 -5.56 8.88 7.53
N THR A 111 -5.26 9.13 6.25
CA THR A 111 -5.91 8.43 5.13
C THR A 111 -5.72 6.92 5.23
N ILE A 112 -4.50 6.45 5.48
CA ILE A 112 -4.24 5.01 5.63
C ILE A 112 -4.96 4.42 6.83
N LYS A 113 -4.91 5.06 8.00
CA LYS A 113 -5.59 4.61 9.22
C LYS A 113 -7.10 4.49 9.04
N ILE A 114 -7.73 5.50 8.43
CA ILE A 114 -9.18 5.50 8.20
C ILE A 114 -9.56 4.39 7.21
N ASN A 115 -8.84 4.27 6.08
CA ASN A 115 -9.12 3.20 5.12
C ASN A 115 -8.92 1.81 5.74
N ARG A 116 -7.85 1.59 6.51
CA ARG A 116 -7.64 0.34 7.26
C ARG A 116 -8.82 0.04 8.16
N ALA A 117 -9.25 1.00 8.97
CA ALA A 117 -10.38 0.83 9.88
C ALA A 117 -11.68 0.47 9.12
N LEU A 118 -11.96 1.13 8.01
CA LEU A 118 -13.17 0.86 7.22
C LEU A 118 -13.12 -0.54 6.56
N LEU A 119 -11.96 -0.95 6.07
CA LEU A 119 -11.80 -2.25 5.44
C LEU A 119 -11.92 -3.41 6.43
N GLU A 120 -11.49 -3.23 7.69
CA GLU A 120 -11.60 -4.26 8.72
C GLU A 120 -13.03 -4.57 9.17
N LEU A 121 -14.00 -3.68 8.92
CA LEU A 121 -15.41 -3.93 9.25
C LEU A 121 -15.97 -5.21 8.61
N ARG A 122 -15.45 -5.62 7.45
CA ARG A 122 -15.90 -6.81 6.69
C ARG A 122 -14.78 -7.82 6.42
N HIS A 123 -13.57 -7.56 6.85
CA HIS A 123 -12.41 -8.42 6.62
C HIS A 123 -12.46 -9.66 7.51
N HIS A 124 -12.15 -10.84 6.95
CA HIS A 124 -12.10 -12.12 7.66
C HIS A 124 -13.33 -12.43 8.54
N GLY A 125 -14.51 -12.11 8.03
CA GLY A 125 -15.77 -12.30 8.73
C GLY A 125 -16.28 -11.05 9.45
N GLY A 126 -15.50 -9.99 9.46
CA GLY A 126 -15.92 -8.69 9.96
C GLY A 126 -15.98 -8.55 11.48
N GLY A 127 -16.40 -7.37 11.94
CA GLY A 127 -16.58 -7.06 13.34
C GLY A 127 -16.53 -5.55 13.63
N PRO A 128 -16.64 -5.15 14.89
CA PRO A 128 -16.61 -3.75 15.25
C PRO A 128 -15.21 -3.14 15.13
N VAL A 129 -15.19 -1.87 14.76
CA VAL A 129 -13.97 -1.05 14.63
C VAL A 129 -14.17 0.27 15.36
N HIS A 130 -13.11 0.80 15.93
CA HIS A 130 -13.12 2.07 16.64
C HIS A 130 -12.18 3.08 15.99
N ILE A 131 -12.69 4.29 15.76
CA ILE A 131 -11.91 5.45 15.37
C ILE A 131 -12.08 6.54 16.43
N ASN A 132 -10.97 7.03 16.98
CA ASN A 132 -10.98 8.18 17.88
C ASN A 132 -10.38 9.39 17.15
N LEU A 133 -11.19 10.44 16.98
CA LEU A 133 -10.78 11.68 16.32
C LEU A 133 -10.28 12.69 17.34
N THR A 134 -9.12 13.28 17.09
CA THR A 134 -8.77 14.55 17.76
C THR A 134 -9.54 15.68 17.12
N THR A 135 -10.32 16.40 17.90
CA THR A 135 -11.13 17.52 17.43
C THR A 135 -10.64 18.83 18.04
N THR A 136 -10.64 19.87 17.21
CA THR A 136 -10.39 21.25 17.64
C THR A 136 -11.66 22.04 17.60
N TYR A 137 -11.74 23.07 18.43
CA TYR A 137 -12.86 23.99 18.37
C TYR A 137 -12.68 24.97 17.21
N SER A 138 -13.62 24.96 16.27
CA SER A 138 -13.67 25.95 15.18
C SER A 138 -14.99 26.71 15.22
N ARG A 139 -14.95 28.00 14.91
CA ARG A 139 -16.11 28.86 14.65
C ARG A 139 -16.33 29.08 13.16
N ASP A 140 -15.53 28.50 12.33
CA ASP A 140 -15.68 28.56 10.87
C ASP A 140 -16.68 27.50 10.41
N TYR A 141 -17.81 27.96 9.90
CA TYR A 141 -18.88 27.15 9.31
C TYR A 141 -19.01 27.40 7.81
N SER A 142 -17.96 27.92 7.16
CA SER A 142 -18.00 28.29 5.74
C SER A 142 -17.96 27.10 4.80
N VAL A 143 -17.45 25.95 5.26
CA VAL A 143 -17.34 24.74 4.45
C VAL A 143 -18.70 24.23 4.03
N LYS A 144 -18.95 24.20 2.70
CA LYS A 144 -20.21 23.74 2.12
C LYS A 144 -20.09 22.38 1.45
N VAL A 145 -18.88 22.01 1.00
CA VAL A 145 -18.59 20.76 0.31
C VAL A 145 -17.37 20.15 0.98
N LEU A 146 -17.48 18.89 1.35
CA LEU A 146 -16.33 18.14 1.86
C LEU A 146 -15.36 17.82 0.72
N PRO A 147 -14.04 17.89 0.95
CA PRO A 147 -13.08 17.46 -0.02
C PRO A 147 -13.23 15.97 -0.31
N GLN A 148 -12.90 15.58 -1.53
CA GLN A 148 -12.87 14.16 -1.90
C GLN A 148 -11.66 13.50 -1.22
N ALA A 149 -11.92 12.44 -0.47
CA ALA A 149 -10.88 11.65 0.16
C ALA A 149 -10.47 10.48 -0.74
N ARG A 150 -9.20 10.07 -0.65
CA ARG A 150 -8.70 8.87 -1.33
C ARG A 150 -9.25 7.62 -0.64
N MET A 151 -10.02 6.84 -1.39
CA MET A 151 -10.52 5.54 -0.96
C MET A 151 -9.57 4.44 -1.42
N ILE A 152 -9.33 3.47 -0.55
CA ILE A 152 -8.58 2.25 -0.86
C ILE A 152 -9.57 1.09 -0.85
N HIS A 153 -9.52 0.26 -1.89
CA HIS A 153 -10.35 -0.92 -2.00
C HIS A 153 -9.54 -2.17 -1.70
N ARG A 154 -10.16 -3.16 -1.08
CA ARG A 154 -9.61 -4.52 -0.94
C ARG A 154 -10.38 -5.43 -1.89
N VAL A 155 -9.66 -6.26 -2.64
CA VAL A 155 -10.21 -7.22 -3.58
C VAL A 155 -9.74 -8.61 -3.18
N MET A 156 -10.70 -9.50 -2.91
CA MET A 156 -10.47 -10.91 -2.62
C MET A 156 -10.62 -11.73 -3.91
N PRO A 157 -10.13 -12.98 -3.98
CA PRO A 157 -10.23 -13.81 -5.19
C PRO A 157 -11.65 -14.02 -5.74
N GLN A 158 -12.66 -13.95 -4.86
CA GLN A 158 -14.08 -14.12 -5.23
C GLN A 158 -14.80 -12.82 -5.61
N ASP A 159 -14.15 -11.67 -5.45
CA ASP A 159 -14.75 -10.37 -5.73
C ASP A 159 -14.70 -10.04 -7.22
N VAL A 160 -15.45 -9.01 -7.62
CA VAL A 160 -15.35 -8.45 -8.96
C VAL A 160 -14.07 -7.62 -9.06
N PHE A 161 -13.18 -8.00 -9.95
CA PHE A 161 -11.93 -7.28 -10.18
C PHE A 161 -12.19 -5.97 -10.93
N PRO A 162 -11.57 -4.86 -10.51
CA PRO A 162 -11.68 -3.59 -11.23
C PRO A 162 -10.99 -3.66 -12.59
N GLU A 163 -11.48 -2.90 -13.56
CA GLU A 163 -10.80 -2.75 -14.84
C GLU A 163 -9.44 -2.05 -14.64
N LEU A 164 -8.42 -2.50 -15.36
CA LEU A 164 -7.15 -1.77 -15.39
C LEU A 164 -7.35 -0.37 -15.98
N PRO A 165 -6.75 0.67 -15.38
CA PRO A 165 -6.73 2.00 -15.95
C PRO A 165 -6.18 1.98 -17.38
N LYS A 166 -6.66 2.90 -18.21
CA LYS A 166 -6.04 3.15 -19.52
C LYS A 166 -4.76 3.95 -19.29
N GLY A 167 -3.71 3.60 -20.00
CA GLY A 167 -2.43 4.30 -19.92
C GLY A 167 -1.26 3.36 -19.67
N SER A 168 -0.16 3.92 -19.21
CA SER A 168 1.07 3.20 -18.93
C SER A 168 0.97 2.37 -17.66
N VAL A 169 1.34 1.10 -17.74
CA VAL A 169 1.32 0.15 -16.63
C VAL A 169 2.73 -0.35 -16.37
N ALA A 170 3.16 -0.31 -15.12
CA ALA A 170 4.39 -0.95 -14.69
C ALA A 170 4.13 -1.91 -13.53
N VAL A 171 4.95 -2.94 -13.41
CA VAL A 171 5.04 -3.79 -12.24
C VAL A 171 6.35 -3.49 -11.54
N PHE A 172 6.34 -3.19 -10.26
CA PHE A 172 7.55 -3.13 -9.46
C PHE A 172 7.61 -4.32 -8.51
N VAL A 173 8.69 -5.08 -8.63
CA VAL A 173 8.97 -6.23 -7.77
C VAL A 173 10.00 -5.81 -6.74
N GLY A 174 9.58 -5.68 -5.49
CA GLY A 174 10.48 -5.47 -4.35
C GLY A 174 11.33 -6.72 -4.06
N ALA A 175 11.85 -6.85 -2.84
CA ALA A 175 12.55 -8.07 -2.45
C ALA A 175 11.58 -9.27 -2.52
N HIS A 176 11.98 -10.29 -3.27
CA HIS A 176 11.12 -11.44 -3.56
C HIS A 176 11.95 -12.72 -3.68
N ARG A 177 11.37 -13.87 -3.36
CA ARG A 177 11.96 -15.16 -3.67
C ARG A 177 12.12 -15.32 -5.19
N LYS A 178 12.91 -16.29 -5.60
CA LYS A 178 12.97 -16.68 -7.00
C LYS A 178 11.58 -17.06 -7.52
N PHE A 179 11.20 -16.46 -8.65
CA PHE A 179 9.96 -16.82 -9.35
C PHE A 179 10.05 -18.24 -9.91
N THR A 180 8.95 -18.97 -9.84
CA THR A 180 8.78 -20.21 -10.58
C THR A 180 8.57 -19.92 -12.07
N ASP A 181 8.68 -20.96 -12.91
CA ASP A 181 8.41 -20.82 -14.34
C ASP A 181 6.94 -20.42 -14.61
N ALA A 182 5.98 -20.93 -13.81
CA ALA A 182 4.57 -20.58 -13.91
C ALA A 182 4.32 -19.12 -13.55
N GLU A 183 4.86 -18.64 -12.43
CA GLU A 183 4.75 -17.23 -12.01
C GLU A 183 5.40 -16.29 -13.04
N THR A 184 6.56 -16.68 -13.58
CA THR A 184 7.24 -15.92 -14.63
C THR A 184 6.37 -15.83 -15.87
N ALA A 185 5.78 -16.95 -16.31
CA ALA A 185 4.91 -16.99 -17.48
C ALA A 185 3.64 -16.16 -17.30
N ALA A 186 3.02 -16.19 -16.11
CA ALA A 186 1.84 -15.38 -15.79
C ALA A 186 2.15 -13.87 -15.85
N LEU A 187 3.27 -13.44 -15.26
CA LEU A 187 3.70 -12.05 -15.30
C LEU A 187 4.09 -11.62 -16.72
N ASP A 188 4.79 -12.46 -17.47
CA ASP A 188 5.14 -12.20 -18.88
C ASP A 188 3.89 -12.06 -19.75
N ALA A 189 2.86 -12.91 -19.54
CA ALA A 189 1.58 -12.83 -20.25
C ALA A 189 0.82 -11.52 -19.93
N PHE A 190 0.81 -11.12 -18.66
CA PHE A 190 0.27 -9.83 -18.24
C PHE A 190 0.97 -8.66 -18.95
N CYS A 191 2.31 -8.65 -18.95
CA CYS A 191 3.08 -7.60 -19.61
C CYS A 191 2.84 -7.57 -21.13
N ALA A 192 2.72 -8.73 -21.76
CA ALA A 192 2.39 -8.83 -23.17
C ALA A 192 1.00 -8.25 -23.49
N THR A 193 0.03 -8.43 -22.60
CA THR A 193 -1.35 -7.96 -22.77
C THR A 193 -1.47 -6.44 -22.61
N TYR A 194 -0.72 -5.85 -21.68
CA TYR A 194 -0.91 -4.44 -21.29
C TYR A 194 0.22 -3.50 -21.70
N ASP A 195 1.19 -3.96 -22.48
CA ASP A 195 2.41 -3.21 -22.77
C ASP A 195 3.14 -2.77 -21.47
N ALA A 196 3.14 -3.67 -20.48
CA ALA A 196 3.71 -3.37 -19.20
C ALA A 196 5.20 -3.70 -19.14
N VAL A 197 5.89 -3.02 -18.23
CA VAL A 197 7.30 -3.26 -17.89
C VAL A 197 7.43 -3.77 -16.47
N VAL A 198 8.39 -4.65 -16.21
CA VAL A 198 8.70 -5.14 -14.87
C VAL A 198 9.97 -4.48 -14.36
N PHE A 199 9.81 -3.51 -13.50
CA PHE A 199 10.91 -2.85 -12.82
C PHE A 199 11.42 -3.72 -11.67
N THR A 200 12.73 -3.92 -11.64
CA THR A 200 13.38 -4.82 -10.69
C THR A 200 14.65 -4.18 -10.11
N ASP A 201 15.06 -4.74 -8.97
CA ASP A 201 16.43 -4.67 -8.47
C ASP A 201 17.03 -6.08 -8.37
N HIS A 202 18.22 -6.22 -7.79
CA HIS A 202 18.85 -7.56 -7.69
C HIS A 202 18.14 -8.50 -6.71
N THR A 203 17.30 -7.98 -5.82
CA THR A 203 16.56 -8.78 -4.83
C THR A 203 15.19 -9.24 -5.31
N SER A 204 14.77 -8.82 -6.51
CA SER A 204 13.40 -9.04 -7.02
C SER A 204 13.10 -10.48 -7.45
N GLY A 205 14.11 -11.33 -7.65
CA GLY A 205 13.90 -12.74 -8.00
C GLY A 205 13.31 -13.05 -9.38
N TYR A 206 12.80 -12.05 -10.11
CA TYR A 206 12.21 -12.19 -11.45
C TYR A 206 13.27 -12.05 -12.55
N LYS A 207 13.29 -12.99 -13.51
CA LYS A 207 14.20 -13.04 -14.64
C LYS A 207 13.46 -13.21 -15.99
N GLY A 208 12.18 -12.83 -16.05
CA GLY A 208 11.35 -12.95 -17.27
C GLY A 208 11.66 -11.90 -18.33
N LYS A 209 10.92 -11.99 -19.43
CA LYS A 209 11.15 -11.25 -20.67
C LYS A 209 11.07 -9.73 -20.52
N TYR A 210 10.19 -9.24 -19.66
CA TYR A 210 9.87 -7.80 -19.53
C TYR A 210 10.64 -7.12 -18.40
N ARG A 211 11.70 -7.74 -17.90
CA ARG A 211 12.54 -7.23 -16.82
C ARG A 211 13.35 -6.00 -17.26
N VAL A 212 13.28 -4.95 -16.46
CA VAL A 212 14.12 -3.75 -16.59
C VAL A 212 14.71 -3.44 -15.21
N PRO A 213 16.05 -3.64 -15.02
CA PRO A 213 16.76 -3.15 -13.83
C PRO A 213 16.70 -1.63 -13.78
N VAL A 214 15.78 -1.10 -12.95
CA VAL A 214 15.39 0.33 -13.05
C VAL A 214 16.28 1.29 -12.29
N SER A 215 17.16 0.79 -11.40
CA SER A 215 17.88 1.64 -10.45
C SER A 215 18.73 2.72 -11.10
N ILE A 216 19.42 2.43 -12.21
CA ILE A 216 20.21 3.43 -12.92
C ILE A 216 19.31 4.46 -13.63
N LEU A 217 18.15 4.06 -14.13
CA LEU A 217 17.20 4.96 -14.77
C LEU A 217 16.54 5.89 -13.74
N SER A 218 16.07 5.31 -12.63
CA SER A 218 15.40 6.07 -11.57
C SER A 218 16.32 7.05 -10.84
N SER A 219 17.65 6.86 -10.91
CA SER A 219 18.62 7.82 -10.39
C SER A 219 18.92 8.99 -11.35
N GLN A 220 18.38 8.96 -12.57
CA GLN A 220 18.53 10.00 -13.60
C GLN A 220 17.25 10.84 -13.72
N GLU A 221 16.71 11.33 -12.61
CA GLU A 221 15.38 11.97 -12.49
C GLU A 221 15.02 12.92 -13.63
N LYS A 222 15.96 13.77 -14.07
CA LYS A 222 15.70 14.76 -15.12
C LYS A 222 15.62 14.17 -16.53
N GLU A 223 16.35 13.08 -16.79
CA GLU A 223 16.46 12.50 -18.15
C GLU A 223 15.53 11.33 -18.37
N CYS A 224 15.04 10.72 -17.30
CA CYS A 224 14.27 9.47 -17.34
C CYS A 224 12.92 9.57 -16.65
N PHE A 225 12.48 10.76 -16.25
CA PHE A 225 11.21 10.97 -15.55
C PHE A 225 10.03 10.37 -16.32
N GLU A 226 9.95 10.58 -17.63
CA GLU A 226 8.88 10.05 -18.47
C GLU A 226 8.79 8.50 -18.47
N LEU A 227 9.89 7.81 -18.13
CA LEU A 227 9.91 6.35 -18.04
C LEU A 227 9.48 5.84 -16.67
N THR A 228 9.62 6.67 -15.64
CA THR A 228 9.30 6.35 -14.24
C THR A 228 7.98 6.97 -13.79
N ASP A 229 7.35 7.78 -14.64
CA ASP A 229 6.00 8.32 -14.49
C ASP A 229 5.00 7.40 -15.21
N MET A 230 4.09 6.80 -14.45
CA MET A 230 3.12 5.83 -15.00
C MET A 230 1.74 6.02 -14.38
N ASP A 231 0.71 5.65 -15.15
CA ASP A 231 -0.67 5.75 -14.69
C ASP A 231 -0.99 4.73 -13.61
N LEU A 232 -0.46 3.51 -13.74
CA LEU A 232 -0.62 2.44 -12.75
C LEU A 232 0.69 1.74 -12.46
N LEU A 233 1.00 1.60 -11.17
CA LEU A 233 2.04 0.72 -10.66
C LEU A 233 1.42 -0.46 -9.91
N VAL A 234 1.62 -1.68 -10.39
CA VAL A 234 1.38 -2.90 -9.63
C VAL A 234 2.61 -3.18 -8.79
N HIS A 235 2.48 -3.13 -7.47
CA HIS A 235 3.58 -3.32 -6.52
C HIS A 235 3.47 -4.66 -5.82
N ILE A 236 4.46 -5.51 -5.99
CA ILE A 236 4.56 -6.85 -5.40
C ILE A 236 5.90 -7.03 -4.67
N GLY A 237 6.02 -8.14 -3.95
CA GLY A 237 7.23 -8.42 -3.16
C GLY A 237 7.34 -7.55 -1.90
N GLU A 238 8.46 -7.67 -1.20
CA GLU A 238 8.70 -7.01 0.08
C GLU A 238 9.60 -5.76 -0.07
N VAL A 239 10.11 -5.25 1.04
CA VAL A 239 10.91 -4.02 1.05
C VAL A 239 12.14 -4.13 0.16
N SER A 240 12.26 -3.29 -0.86
CA SER A 240 13.50 -3.13 -1.64
C SER A 240 14.50 -2.28 -0.86
N GLY A 241 15.74 -2.72 -0.80
CA GLY A 241 16.85 -1.96 -0.21
C GLY A 241 17.41 -0.87 -1.14
N GLY A 242 16.95 -0.83 -2.40
CA GLY A 242 17.30 0.20 -3.38
C GLY A 242 16.50 1.49 -3.18
N TYR A 243 17.08 2.63 -3.55
CA TYR A 243 16.30 3.84 -3.78
C TYR A 243 15.81 3.83 -5.22
N ILE A 244 14.53 3.51 -5.41
CA ILE A 244 13.93 3.43 -6.72
C ILE A 244 12.87 4.53 -6.81
N GLY A 245 13.20 5.61 -7.52
CA GLY A 245 12.32 6.75 -7.76
C GLY A 245 11.32 6.40 -8.86
N LEU A 246 10.10 6.03 -8.47
CA LEU A 246 8.96 5.86 -9.37
C LEU A 246 7.89 6.87 -9.00
N SER A 247 7.17 7.36 -9.99
CA SER A 247 6.15 8.42 -9.85
C SER A 247 4.77 7.93 -10.35
N PRO A 248 4.17 6.91 -9.73
CA PRO A 248 2.89 6.41 -10.15
C PRO A 248 1.75 7.39 -9.84
N HIS A 249 0.73 7.44 -10.70
CA HIS A 249 -0.51 8.15 -10.42
C HIS A 249 -1.45 7.32 -9.54
N ALA A 250 -1.45 6.01 -9.70
CA ALA A 250 -2.14 5.04 -8.84
C ALA A 250 -1.26 3.83 -8.54
N VAL A 251 -1.46 3.22 -7.38
CA VAL A 251 -0.76 1.98 -6.98
C VAL A 251 -1.79 0.92 -6.63
N TRP A 252 -1.59 -0.28 -7.18
CA TRP A 252 -2.24 -1.51 -6.77
C TRP A 252 -1.21 -2.39 -6.07
N ARG A 253 -1.51 -2.82 -4.87
CA ARG A 253 -0.68 -3.76 -4.12
C ARG A 253 -1.28 -5.16 -4.22
N VAL A 254 -0.45 -6.16 -4.57
CA VAL A 254 -0.85 -7.57 -4.52
C VAL A 254 -0.01 -8.26 -3.45
N ASN A 255 -0.67 -8.86 -2.47
CA ASN A 255 -0.04 -9.59 -1.38
C ASN A 255 -1.05 -10.52 -0.68
N LEU A 256 -0.57 -11.59 -0.08
CA LEU A 256 -1.41 -12.58 0.60
C LEU A 256 -2.02 -12.07 1.91
N ASP A 257 -1.40 -11.12 2.56
CA ASP A 257 -1.82 -10.63 3.89
C ASP A 257 -2.82 -9.47 3.82
N GLY A 258 -3.11 -8.94 2.63
CA GLY A 258 -4.08 -7.83 2.42
C GLY A 258 -3.71 -6.53 3.13
N GLU A 259 -2.46 -6.37 3.59
CA GLU A 259 -2.02 -5.19 4.32
C GLU A 259 -1.84 -3.96 3.43
N LEU A 260 -2.26 -2.80 3.96
CA LEU A 260 -2.13 -1.52 3.27
C LEU A 260 -0.70 -0.99 3.35
N ARG A 261 0.13 -1.29 2.35
CA ARG A 261 1.50 -0.78 2.21
C ARG A 261 1.54 0.27 1.12
N ASP A 262 1.64 1.54 1.48
CA ASP A 262 1.52 2.69 0.57
C ASP A 262 2.86 3.44 0.41
N THR A 263 3.88 2.74 -0.06
CA THR A 263 5.23 3.26 -0.25
C THR A 263 5.28 4.53 -1.11
N TYR A 264 4.44 4.60 -2.13
CA TYR A 264 4.38 5.71 -3.08
C TYR A 264 3.32 6.76 -2.74
N ARG A 265 2.57 6.61 -1.65
CA ARG A 265 1.47 7.49 -1.23
C ARG A 265 0.33 7.60 -2.27
N LYS A 266 0.16 6.55 -3.08
CA LYS A 266 -0.81 6.48 -4.20
C LYS A 266 -1.64 5.20 -4.20
N LEU A 267 -1.63 4.43 -3.12
CA LEU A 267 -2.37 3.18 -3.01
C LEU A 267 -3.88 3.42 -3.19
N THR A 268 -4.48 2.70 -4.12
CA THR A 268 -5.93 2.74 -4.40
C THR A 268 -6.59 1.37 -4.28
N CYS A 269 -5.82 0.29 -4.43
CA CYS A 269 -6.35 -1.06 -4.34
C CYS A 269 -5.33 -2.01 -3.72
N VAL A 270 -5.81 -2.93 -2.88
CA VAL A 270 -5.05 -4.07 -2.37
C VAL A 270 -5.74 -5.35 -2.80
N PHE A 271 -5.00 -6.21 -3.47
CA PHE A 271 -5.46 -7.55 -3.87
C PHE A 271 -4.89 -8.56 -2.88
N GLU A 272 -5.77 -9.12 -2.05
CA GLU A 272 -5.41 -10.15 -1.07
C GLU A 272 -5.47 -11.53 -1.71
N MET A 273 -4.43 -11.85 -2.46
CA MET A 273 -4.34 -13.10 -3.23
C MET A 273 -2.91 -13.41 -3.65
N GLU A 274 -2.70 -14.62 -4.20
CA GLU A 274 -1.45 -15.00 -4.84
C GLU A 274 -1.19 -14.13 -6.07
N GLU A 275 0.05 -13.70 -6.25
CA GLU A 275 0.48 -12.86 -7.37
C GLU A 275 0.21 -13.53 -8.72
N GLN A 276 0.47 -14.84 -8.82
CA GLN A 276 0.20 -15.62 -10.03
C GLN A 276 -1.29 -15.52 -10.43
N ALA A 277 -2.20 -15.71 -9.47
CA ALA A 277 -3.64 -15.64 -9.74
C ALA A 277 -4.08 -14.26 -10.23
N PHE A 278 -3.50 -13.19 -9.66
CA PHE A 278 -3.73 -11.82 -10.12
C PHE A 278 -3.30 -11.63 -11.57
N PHE A 279 -2.08 -12.03 -11.93
CA PHE A 279 -1.56 -11.84 -13.28
C PHE A 279 -2.29 -12.71 -14.31
N GLU A 280 -2.64 -13.95 -13.97
CA GLU A 280 -3.42 -14.84 -14.83
C GLU A 280 -4.82 -14.26 -15.13
N HIS A 281 -5.49 -13.74 -14.09
CA HIS A 281 -6.81 -13.13 -14.27
C HIS A 281 -6.80 -11.98 -15.29
N TYR A 282 -5.83 -11.08 -15.18
CA TYR A 282 -5.76 -9.94 -16.09
C TYR A 282 -5.18 -10.31 -17.46
N ALA A 283 -4.32 -11.32 -17.57
CA ALA A 283 -3.79 -11.79 -18.85
C ALA A 283 -4.84 -12.40 -19.76
N ASP A 284 -5.94 -12.92 -19.24
CA ASP A 284 -7.06 -13.44 -20.03
C ASP A 284 -7.84 -12.35 -20.78
N THR A 285 -7.60 -11.10 -20.48
CA THR A 285 -8.27 -9.97 -21.13
C THR A 285 -7.58 -9.65 -22.47
N VAL A 286 -8.27 -9.89 -23.57
CA VAL A 286 -7.73 -9.63 -24.93
C VAL A 286 -7.58 -8.12 -25.17
N ARG A 287 -6.35 -7.65 -25.20
CA ARG A 287 -5.98 -6.31 -25.68
C ARG A 287 -4.94 -6.42 -26.79
N PRO A 288 -4.93 -5.49 -27.78
CA PRO A 288 -3.88 -5.48 -28.79
C PRO A 288 -2.52 -5.22 -28.12
N ALA A 289 -1.57 -6.10 -28.36
CA ALA A 289 -0.21 -5.96 -27.85
C ALA A 289 0.47 -4.77 -28.54
N CYS A 290 0.87 -3.78 -27.74
CA CYS A 290 1.82 -2.75 -28.11
C CYS A 290 2.97 -2.85 -27.10
N HIS A 291 4.20 -2.91 -27.55
CA HIS A 291 5.36 -3.07 -26.66
C HIS A 291 6.22 -1.79 -26.59
N ALA A 292 5.63 -0.66 -26.91
CA ALA A 292 6.33 0.61 -27.00
C ALA A 292 6.92 1.04 -25.65
N TYR A 293 6.23 0.80 -24.53
CA TYR A 293 6.71 1.20 -23.21
C TYR A 293 7.91 0.35 -22.76
N PHE A 294 7.81 -0.97 -22.84
CA PHE A 294 8.93 -1.85 -22.52
C PHE A 294 10.14 -1.57 -23.44
N ASP A 295 9.95 -1.50 -24.75
CA ASP A 295 11.01 -1.25 -25.71
C ASP A 295 11.69 0.10 -25.48
N THR A 296 10.93 1.12 -25.11
CA THR A 296 11.43 2.47 -24.75
C THR A 296 12.31 2.40 -23.50
N CYS A 297 11.82 1.77 -22.43
CA CYS A 297 12.56 1.60 -21.18
C CYS A 297 13.85 0.79 -21.40
N TRP A 298 13.75 -0.31 -22.13
CA TRP A 298 14.89 -1.18 -22.42
C TRP A 298 15.95 -0.50 -23.29
N THR A 299 15.53 0.23 -24.31
CA THR A 299 16.43 1.00 -25.19
C THR A 299 17.13 2.10 -24.41
N LYS A 300 16.43 2.82 -23.55
CA LYS A 300 17.03 3.86 -22.70
C LYS A 300 18.00 3.25 -21.70
N LEU A 301 17.67 2.13 -21.09
CA LEU A 301 18.56 1.42 -20.18
C LEU A 301 19.89 1.04 -20.88
N LYS A 302 19.81 0.39 -22.03
CA LYS A 302 21.01 0.03 -22.82
C LYS A 302 21.84 1.24 -23.20
N SER A 303 21.21 2.32 -23.62
CA SER A 303 21.92 3.56 -23.98
C SER A 303 22.56 4.22 -22.75
N THR A 304 21.95 4.10 -21.58
CA THR A 304 22.51 4.61 -20.32
C THR A 304 23.73 3.78 -19.91
N TRP A 305 23.65 2.46 -19.96
CA TRP A 305 24.82 1.61 -19.69
C TRP A 305 25.99 1.86 -20.64
N ALA A 306 25.69 2.05 -21.93
CA ALA A 306 26.73 2.33 -22.92
C ALA A 306 27.49 3.67 -22.69
N LYS A 307 26.92 4.58 -21.92
CA LYS A 307 27.59 5.85 -21.55
C LYS A 307 28.50 5.70 -20.33
N VAL A 308 28.37 4.64 -19.57
CA VAL A 308 29.19 4.40 -18.37
C VAL A 308 30.43 3.65 -18.79
N MET A 309 31.57 4.34 -18.80
CA MET A 309 32.85 3.78 -19.24
C MET A 309 33.74 3.54 -18.03
N ALA A 310 34.33 2.35 -17.95
CA ALA A 310 35.19 1.96 -16.83
C ALA A 310 36.40 2.89 -16.63
N ASP A 311 36.98 3.38 -17.70
CA ASP A 311 38.14 4.27 -17.68
C ASP A 311 37.82 5.70 -17.19
N THR A 312 36.56 6.07 -17.18
CA THR A 312 36.08 7.36 -16.67
C THR A 312 35.59 7.31 -15.21
N LEU A 313 35.42 6.10 -14.66
CA LEU A 313 34.98 5.89 -13.28
C LEU A 313 36.20 5.86 -12.32
N PRO A 314 36.20 6.65 -11.25
CA PRO A 314 37.22 6.52 -10.21
C PRO A 314 37.04 5.19 -9.49
N PHE A 315 38.15 4.63 -8.94
CA PHE A 315 38.08 3.44 -8.11
C PHE A 315 37.11 3.62 -6.95
N SER A 316 36.01 2.88 -6.96
CA SER A 316 34.88 3.02 -6.06
C SER A 316 33.99 1.77 -6.10
N ASN A 317 32.97 1.71 -5.23
CA ASN A 317 31.97 0.63 -5.31
C ASN A 317 31.26 0.59 -6.67
N VAL A 318 31.04 1.73 -7.32
CA VAL A 318 30.43 1.80 -8.67
C VAL A 318 31.38 1.16 -9.69
N TRP A 319 32.68 1.50 -9.64
CA TRP A 319 33.70 0.91 -10.50
C TRP A 319 33.81 -0.61 -10.30
N ILE A 320 33.83 -1.08 -9.03
CA ILE A 320 33.86 -2.52 -8.72
C ILE A 320 32.63 -3.21 -9.30
N ALA A 321 31.44 -2.67 -9.09
CA ALA A 321 30.20 -3.23 -9.62
C ALA A 321 30.21 -3.29 -11.16
N HIS A 322 30.64 -2.20 -11.83
CA HIS A 322 30.77 -2.16 -13.28
C HIS A 322 31.69 -3.26 -13.80
N GLU A 323 32.89 -3.39 -13.22
CA GLU A 323 33.91 -4.35 -13.69
C GLU A 323 33.62 -5.82 -13.38
N THR A 324 32.80 -6.08 -12.33
CA THR A 324 32.69 -7.45 -11.81
C THR A 324 31.30 -8.05 -11.96
N SER A 325 30.22 -7.25 -12.09
CA SER A 325 28.83 -7.73 -12.07
C SER A 325 28.55 -8.83 -13.10
N LEU A 326 28.96 -8.64 -14.35
CA LEU A 326 28.79 -9.64 -15.42
C LEU A 326 29.80 -10.78 -15.39
N ARG A 327 30.83 -10.71 -14.52
CA ARG A 327 31.85 -11.75 -14.37
C ARG A 327 31.56 -12.76 -13.26
N ILE A 328 30.41 -12.59 -12.56
CA ILE A 328 29.98 -13.53 -11.54
C ILE A 328 29.71 -14.89 -12.20
N PRO A 329 30.24 -15.99 -11.65
CA PRO A 329 30.04 -17.33 -12.24
C PRO A 329 28.54 -17.66 -12.34
N ALA A 330 28.17 -18.34 -13.42
CA ALA A 330 26.78 -18.80 -13.61
C ALA A 330 26.31 -19.67 -12.43
N ASN A 331 25.02 -19.60 -12.13
CA ASN A 331 24.35 -20.31 -11.03
C ASN A 331 24.88 -19.96 -9.62
N SER A 332 25.51 -18.81 -9.48
CA SER A 332 25.92 -18.28 -8.18
C SER A 332 24.76 -17.61 -7.46
N VAL A 333 24.91 -17.50 -6.15
CA VAL A 333 24.06 -16.66 -5.30
C VAL A 333 24.90 -15.47 -4.84
N LEU A 334 24.39 -14.26 -5.06
CA LEU A 334 25.06 -13.02 -4.72
C LEU A 334 24.40 -12.38 -3.50
N PHE A 335 25.14 -12.31 -2.39
CA PHE A 335 24.72 -11.55 -1.22
C PHE A 335 25.31 -10.14 -1.27
N LEU A 336 24.46 -9.13 -1.24
CA LEU A 336 24.85 -7.72 -1.27
C LEU A 336 24.50 -7.06 0.07
N GLY A 337 25.51 -6.44 0.69
CA GLY A 337 25.26 -5.58 1.85
C GLY A 337 24.28 -4.46 1.48
N ILE A 338 23.28 -4.26 2.34
CA ILE A 338 22.32 -3.16 2.18
C ILE A 338 23.04 -1.80 2.12
N LEU A 339 22.38 -0.77 1.67
CA LEU A 339 22.87 0.59 1.47
C LEU A 339 23.82 0.68 0.26
N ASN A 340 25.06 1.11 0.45
CA ASN A 340 25.93 1.49 -0.66
C ASN A 340 26.24 0.33 -1.61
N THR A 341 26.50 -0.88 -1.11
CA THR A 341 26.84 -2.03 -1.96
C THR A 341 25.64 -2.41 -2.83
N LEU A 342 24.47 -2.68 -2.23
CA LEU A 342 23.27 -3.04 -2.99
C LEU A 342 22.90 -1.93 -3.99
N ARG A 343 22.90 -0.66 -3.56
CA ARG A 343 22.52 0.47 -4.40
C ARG A 343 23.41 0.65 -5.61
N THR A 344 24.72 0.51 -5.44
CA THR A 344 25.67 0.66 -6.54
C THR A 344 25.67 -0.55 -7.49
N TRP A 345 25.51 -1.75 -6.96
CA TRP A 345 25.40 -2.96 -7.77
C TRP A 345 24.11 -2.99 -8.59
N ASN A 346 23.03 -2.45 -8.07
CA ASN A 346 21.77 -2.30 -8.81
C ASN A 346 21.84 -1.39 -10.04
N TYR A 347 22.93 -0.65 -10.24
CA TYR A 347 23.14 0.13 -11.47
C TYR A 347 23.52 -0.73 -12.66
N PHE A 348 24.07 -1.92 -12.45
CA PHE A 348 24.55 -2.82 -13.50
C PHE A 348 23.81 -4.14 -13.46
N ASP A 349 23.74 -4.82 -14.59
CA ASP A 349 23.12 -6.14 -14.65
C ASP A 349 24.04 -7.24 -14.10
N ILE A 350 23.43 -8.36 -13.73
CA ILE A 350 24.11 -9.59 -13.34
C ILE A 350 23.65 -10.73 -14.27
N PRO A 351 24.43 -11.80 -14.45
CA PRO A 351 24.02 -12.92 -15.30
C PRO A 351 22.65 -13.47 -14.93
N ASP A 352 21.86 -13.88 -15.90
CA ASP A 352 20.47 -14.33 -15.70
C ASP A 352 20.34 -15.52 -14.75
N THR A 353 21.38 -16.34 -14.64
CA THR A 353 21.44 -17.49 -13.73
C THR A 353 21.86 -17.13 -12.30
N VAL A 354 22.20 -15.85 -12.04
CA VAL A 354 22.61 -15.35 -10.73
C VAL A 354 21.44 -14.64 -10.06
N TYR A 355 21.19 -14.99 -8.80
CA TYR A 355 20.15 -14.34 -7.98
C TYR A 355 20.80 -13.56 -6.84
N GLY A 356 20.35 -12.32 -6.66
CA GLY A 356 20.82 -11.42 -5.61
C GLY A 356 19.91 -11.45 -4.39
N TYR A 357 20.52 -11.29 -3.21
CA TYR A 357 19.84 -11.17 -1.93
C TYR A 357 20.47 -10.06 -1.11
N SER A 358 19.71 -9.50 -0.19
CA SER A 358 20.18 -8.47 0.74
C SER A 358 19.36 -8.49 2.04
N ASN A 359 19.94 -8.00 3.13
CA ASN A 359 19.29 -7.90 4.44
C ASN A 359 18.31 -6.70 4.50
N THR A 360 17.34 -6.64 3.61
CA THR A 360 16.41 -5.52 3.50
C THR A 360 15.52 -5.36 4.73
N GLY A 361 15.14 -6.45 5.39
CA GLY A 361 14.31 -6.42 6.61
C GLY A 361 15.04 -5.92 7.86
N GLY A 362 16.37 -6.09 7.93
CA GLY A 362 17.20 -5.63 9.04
C GLY A 362 17.72 -4.21 8.91
N PHE A 363 17.54 -3.55 7.78
CA PHE A 363 17.90 -2.15 7.49
C PHE A 363 19.33 -1.75 7.88
N GLY A 364 20.30 -2.62 7.62
CA GLY A 364 21.71 -2.33 7.79
C GLY A 364 22.30 -2.71 9.15
N ILE A 365 21.58 -3.47 9.96
CA ILE A 365 22.22 -4.26 11.00
C ILE A 365 22.88 -5.43 10.30
N ASP A 366 24.20 -5.42 10.33
CA ASP A 366 25.04 -6.35 9.59
C ASP A 366 24.80 -7.78 10.06
N GLY A 367 24.14 -8.55 9.27
CA GLY A 367 24.09 -10.00 9.36
C GLY A 367 24.72 -10.57 8.13
N TYR A 368 26.01 -10.70 8.12
CA TYR A 368 26.73 -11.45 7.10
C TYR A 368 27.08 -12.83 7.61
#